data_b011d8223af0637b8589c237f5bb4918
#
_entry.id   b011d8223af0637b8589c237f5bb4918
#
_cell.length_a   1.000
_cell.length_b   1.000
_cell.length_c   1.000
_cell.angle_alpha   90.00
_cell.angle_beta   90.00
_cell.angle_gamma   90.00
#
_symmetry.space_group_name_H-M   'P 1'
#
loop_
_entity.id
_entity.type
_entity.pdbx_description
1 polymer ?
#
loop_
_entity_poly.entity_id
_entity_poly.type
_entity_poly.pdbx_seq_one_letter_code
_entity_poly.pdbx_strand_id
1 'polypeptide(L)'
;MSALARREIVLTAGAIGTPHLLELSGIGRPEALARIGQPVLHALPGVGENLQDHLQLRTIFKIGGARTLNHDFQSRYKQALMGLDYIFKRRGPLTMAPSQLGLFAKSSADYATANLEFHVQPLSLDRFGEPLHKFPAITLSVCNLRPASRGHVHAAGKDSNAAPLIQPNYLSEEEDRRVAADSIRLARKIAGAPALAPFKPQEYLPGAGLTSEEDLVKAAGEIGTTIFHPVSTAKMGRDSDPMAVVDVRLRVRGLTGLRIADASVMPRITSGNTNSPTLMIAEKAAELMLADAKR
;
A
#
# COMPACT_ATOMS: atom_id res chain seq x y z
N MET A 1 20.63 -20.34 -15.33
CA MET A 1 20.00 -21.64 -14.95
C MET A 1 18.62 -21.69 -15.55
N SER A 2 18.21 -22.77 -16.21
CA SER A 2 16.84 -22.94 -16.73
C SER A 2 16.13 -24.09 -15.98
N ALA A 3 14.82 -23.98 -15.80
CA ALA A 3 13.99 -25.01 -15.21
C ALA A 3 12.76 -25.27 -16.09
N LEU A 4 12.33 -26.53 -16.15
CA LEU A 4 11.13 -26.92 -16.88
C LEU A 4 10.05 -27.34 -15.88
N ALA A 5 8.90 -26.68 -15.96
CA ALA A 5 7.74 -27.09 -15.16
C ALA A 5 7.05 -28.31 -15.79
N ARG A 6 6.73 -29.31 -14.98
CA ARG A 6 5.99 -30.51 -15.44
C ARG A 6 4.49 -30.26 -15.62
N ARG A 7 3.93 -29.26 -14.98
CA ARG A 7 2.49 -28.94 -15.04
C ARG A 7 2.26 -27.47 -15.38
N GLU A 8 2.58 -26.57 -14.45
CA GLU A 8 2.35 -25.14 -14.59
C GLU A 8 3.39 -24.32 -13.81
N ILE A 9 3.53 -23.04 -14.19
CA ILE A 9 4.29 -22.02 -13.50
C ILE A 9 3.29 -21.13 -12.76
N VAL A 10 3.60 -20.77 -11.51
CA VAL A 10 2.78 -19.83 -10.72
C VAL A 10 3.63 -18.61 -10.36
N LEU A 11 3.20 -17.44 -10.82
CA LEU A 11 3.83 -16.18 -10.45
C LEU A 11 3.25 -15.71 -9.12
N THR A 12 4.14 -15.35 -8.19
CA THR A 12 3.82 -14.84 -6.85
C THR A 12 4.74 -13.67 -6.47
N ALA A 13 5.13 -12.87 -7.46
CA ALA A 13 6.09 -11.78 -7.29
C ALA A 13 5.45 -10.45 -6.85
N GLY A 14 4.14 -10.46 -6.60
CA GLY A 14 3.38 -9.29 -6.13
C GLY A 14 3.09 -8.27 -7.24
N ALA A 15 2.38 -7.20 -6.85
CA ALA A 15 1.87 -6.21 -7.80
C ALA A 15 2.95 -5.42 -8.56
N ILE A 16 4.19 -5.49 -8.13
CA ILE A 16 5.32 -4.84 -8.80
C ILE A 16 6.10 -5.85 -9.64
N GLY A 17 6.49 -6.98 -9.04
CA GLY A 17 7.33 -7.97 -9.70
C GLY A 17 6.62 -8.79 -10.76
N THR A 18 5.35 -9.11 -10.57
CA THR A 18 4.59 -9.95 -11.52
C THR A 18 4.41 -9.28 -12.89
N PRO A 19 3.92 -8.03 -13.02
CA PRO A 19 3.85 -7.38 -14.34
C PRO A 19 5.24 -7.17 -14.95
N HIS A 20 6.26 -6.86 -14.16
CA HIS A 20 7.64 -6.72 -14.63
C HIS A 20 8.15 -8.02 -15.27
N LEU A 21 7.96 -9.18 -14.61
CA LEU A 21 8.33 -10.49 -15.14
C LEU A 21 7.56 -10.83 -16.42
N LEU A 22 6.27 -10.52 -16.48
CA LEU A 22 5.46 -10.75 -17.67
C LEU A 22 5.98 -9.94 -18.87
N GLU A 23 6.24 -8.64 -18.69
CA GLU A 23 6.76 -7.79 -19.77
C GLU A 23 8.15 -8.23 -20.23
N LEU A 24 9.07 -8.55 -19.31
CA LEU A 24 10.39 -9.11 -19.65
C LEU A 24 10.28 -10.46 -20.41
N SER A 25 9.19 -11.17 -20.23
CA SER A 25 8.87 -12.41 -20.96
C SER A 25 8.10 -12.17 -22.27
N GLY A 26 7.92 -10.92 -22.70
CA GLY A 26 7.21 -10.60 -23.93
C GLY A 26 5.67 -10.70 -23.82
N ILE A 27 5.13 -10.69 -22.60
CA ILE A 27 3.70 -10.77 -22.30
C ILE A 27 3.25 -9.41 -21.77
N GLY A 28 2.42 -8.68 -22.52
CA GLY A 28 2.00 -7.35 -22.09
C GLY A 28 1.40 -6.52 -23.22
N ARG A 29 1.28 -5.22 -22.96
CA ARG A 29 0.82 -4.24 -23.94
C ARG A 29 1.89 -4.08 -25.04
N PRO A 30 1.54 -4.20 -26.34
CA PRO A 30 2.53 -4.09 -27.41
C PRO A 30 3.39 -2.82 -27.37
N GLU A 31 2.79 -1.67 -27.04
CA GLU A 31 3.48 -0.39 -26.95
C GLU A 31 4.48 -0.34 -25.78
N ALA A 32 4.16 -0.96 -24.63
CA ALA A 32 5.05 -1.06 -23.49
C ALA A 32 6.24 -1.98 -23.83
N LEU A 33 5.99 -3.11 -24.45
CA LEU A 33 7.03 -4.05 -24.91
C LEU A 33 7.94 -3.42 -25.97
N ALA A 34 7.37 -2.67 -26.92
CA ALA A 34 8.14 -1.97 -27.94
C ALA A 34 9.08 -0.91 -27.34
N ARG A 35 8.65 -0.18 -26.31
CA ARG A 35 9.50 0.83 -25.61
C ARG A 35 10.79 0.23 -25.03
N ILE A 36 10.71 -1.00 -24.55
CA ILE A 36 11.88 -1.70 -24.01
C ILE A 36 12.57 -2.60 -25.05
N GLY A 37 12.08 -2.59 -26.31
CA GLY A 37 12.60 -3.43 -27.40
C GLY A 37 12.34 -4.92 -27.22
N GLN A 38 11.36 -5.33 -26.41
CA GLN A 38 11.00 -6.73 -26.19
C GLN A 38 10.03 -7.19 -27.27
N PRO A 39 10.25 -8.36 -27.92
CA PRO A 39 9.29 -8.95 -28.85
C PRO A 39 7.95 -9.25 -28.16
N VAL A 40 6.84 -9.01 -28.88
CA VAL A 40 5.51 -9.39 -28.39
C VAL A 40 5.33 -10.89 -28.60
N LEU A 41 5.41 -11.68 -27.53
CA LEU A 41 5.05 -13.10 -27.55
C LEU A 41 3.56 -13.31 -27.34
N HIS A 42 2.95 -12.50 -26.47
CA HIS A 42 1.53 -12.53 -26.20
C HIS A 42 1.02 -11.13 -25.83
N ALA A 43 0.10 -10.60 -26.65
CA ALA A 43 -0.51 -9.30 -26.39
C ALA A 43 -1.55 -9.42 -25.25
N LEU A 44 -1.30 -8.77 -24.14
CA LEU A 44 -2.16 -8.77 -22.95
C LEU A 44 -2.17 -7.36 -22.34
N PRO A 45 -3.05 -6.47 -22.82
CA PRO A 45 -2.96 -5.03 -22.58
C PRO A 45 -3.14 -4.62 -21.11
N GLY A 46 -3.71 -5.47 -20.27
CA GLY A 46 -3.90 -5.20 -18.84
C GLY A 46 -2.67 -5.39 -17.96
N VAL A 47 -1.60 -5.99 -18.50
CA VAL A 47 -0.37 -6.20 -17.73
C VAL A 47 0.26 -4.86 -17.37
N GLY A 48 0.54 -4.68 -16.09
CA GLY A 48 1.14 -3.46 -15.54
C GLY A 48 0.16 -2.31 -15.33
N GLU A 49 -1.06 -2.39 -15.84
CA GLU A 49 -2.08 -1.34 -15.75
C GLU A 49 -2.94 -1.46 -14.49
N ASN A 50 -3.71 -0.40 -14.20
CA ASN A 50 -4.68 -0.38 -13.08
C ASN A 50 -4.03 -0.49 -11.69
N LEU A 51 -2.76 -0.12 -11.52
CA LEU A 51 -2.12 -0.05 -10.21
C LEU A 51 -2.97 0.77 -9.24
N GLN A 52 -3.25 0.20 -8.10
CA GLN A 52 -3.91 0.85 -6.97
C GLN A 52 -3.05 0.69 -5.74
N ASP A 53 -3.02 1.71 -4.91
CA ASP A 53 -2.31 1.70 -3.63
C ASP A 53 -2.96 2.68 -2.67
N HIS A 54 -2.81 2.47 -1.37
CA HIS A 54 -3.25 3.41 -0.36
C HIS A 54 -2.18 4.48 -0.13
N LEU A 55 -2.49 5.73 -0.52
CA LEU A 55 -1.68 6.89 -0.15
C LEU A 55 -1.90 7.18 1.33
N GLN A 56 -0.86 7.05 2.15
CA GLN A 56 -0.89 7.35 3.57
C GLN A 56 -0.40 8.77 3.82
N LEU A 57 -1.24 9.59 4.44
CA LEU A 57 -0.92 10.93 4.90
C LEU A 57 -0.45 10.85 6.35
N ARG A 58 0.78 11.29 6.62
CA ARG A 58 1.38 11.24 7.96
C ARG A 58 1.20 12.55 8.70
N THR A 59 0.03 12.73 9.33
CA THR A 59 -0.18 13.90 10.19
C THR A 59 0.48 13.70 11.55
N ILE A 60 1.30 14.65 11.99
CA ILE A 60 2.12 14.55 13.19
C ILE A 60 1.73 15.66 14.17
N PHE A 61 1.53 15.27 15.43
CA PHE A 61 1.21 16.18 16.53
C PHE A 61 2.25 16.05 17.63
N LYS A 62 2.94 17.16 17.96
CA LYS A 62 3.75 17.24 19.17
C LYS A 62 2.84 17.19 20.38
N ILE A 63 3.26 16.47 21.43
CA ILE A 63 2.46 16.34 22.65
C ILE A 63 3.32 16.63 23.88
N GLY A 64 2.67 17.06 24.95
CA GLY A 64 3.27 17.24 26.26
C GLY A 64 2.67 16.29 27.29
N GLY A 65 3.32 16.12 28.43
CA GLY A 65 2.77 15.36 29.55
C GLY A 65 2.72 13.84 29.39
N ALA A 66 3.20 13.30 28.26
CA ALA A 66 3.27 11.86 28.02
C ALA A 66 4.63 11.43 27.46
N ARG A 67 5.01 10.20 27.76
CA ARG A 67 6.18 9.57 27.13
C ARG A 67 5.75 8.92 25.81
N THR A 68 6.58 9.12 24.79
CA THR A 68 6.42 8.46 23.49
C THR A 68 7.67 7.64 23.17
N LEU A 69 7.58 6.78 22.17
CA LEU A 69 8.74 6.02 21.72
C LEU A 69 9.86 6.92 21.21
N ASN A 70 9.57 8.13 20.71
CA ASN A 70 10.58 9.12 20.36
C ASN A 70 11.53 9.41 21.52
N HIS A 71 10.98 9.62 22.72
CA HIS A 71 11.76 9.87 23.91
C HIS A 71 12.56 8.64 24.37
N ASP A 72 11.99 7.46 24.29
CA ASP A 72 12.65 6.24 24.77
C ASP A 72 13.78 5.79 23.84
N PHE A 73 13.62 5.98 22.53
CA PHE A 73 14.67 5.69 21.54
C PHE A 73 15.85 6.69 21.56
N GLN A 74 15.77 7.83 22.27
CA GLN A 74 16.91 8.73 22.45
C GLN A 74 17.94 8.18 23.48
N SER A 75 17.56 7.22 24.31
CA SER A 75 18.41 6.66 25.36
C SER A 75 18.90 5.26 25.01
N ARG A 76 20.21 5.08 24.80
CA ARG A 76 20.82 3.76 24.58
C ARG A 76 20.53 2.78 25.71
N TYR A 77 20.49 3.28 26.96
CA TYR A 77 20.12 2.47 28.12
C TYR A 77 18.69 1.92 27.99
N LYS A 78 17.72 2.77 27.62
CA LYS A 78 16.34 2.34 27.44
C LYS A 78 16.19 1.39 26.25
N GLN A 79 16.93 1.61 25.15
CA GLN A 79 16.97 0.67 24.03
C GLN A 79 17.48 -0.71 24.47
N ALA A 80 18.53 -0.76 25.27
CA ALA A 80 19.04 -2.01 25.83
C ALA A 80 17.99 -2.71 26.72
N LEU A 81 17.32 -1.95 27.61
CA LEU A 81 16.25 -2.51 28.45
C LEU A 81 15.07 -3.06 27.62
N MET A 82 14.66 -2.34 26.55
CA MET A 82 13.62 -2.85 25.62
C MET A 82 14.08 -4.13 24.95
N GLY A 83 15.35 -4.23 24.53
CA GLY A 83 15.95 -5.44 23.98
C GLY A 83 15.92 -6.61 24.95
N LEU A 84 16.33 -6.38 26.21
CA LEU A 84 16.31 -7.40 27.27
C LEU A 84 14.88 -7.86 27.59
N ASP A 85 13.92 -6.93 27.68
CA ASP A 85 12.51 -7.28 27.94
C ASP A 85 11.93 -8.11 26.80
N TYR A 86 12.30 -7.81 25.56
CA TYR A 86 11.94 -8.64 24.39
C TYR A 86 12.57 -10.03 24.43
N ILE A 87 13.88 -10.13 24.68
CA ILE A 87 14.61 -11.40 24.68
C ILE A 87 14.07 -12.34 25.79
N PHE A 88 13.94 -11.81 27.01
CA PHE A 88 13.60 -12.62 28.18
C PHE A 88 12.10 -12.81 28.42
N LYS A 89 11.29 -11.81 28.08
CA LYS A 89 9.85 -11.82 28.41
C LYS A 89 8.93 -11.78 27.19
N ARG A 90 9.48 -11.61 25.97
CA ARG A 90 8.71 -11.46 24.75
C ARG A 90 7.63 -10.37 24.84
N ARG A 91 7.97 -9.23 25.48
CA ARG A 91 7.08 -8.10 25.72
C ARG A 91 7.73 -6.77 25.32
N GLY A 92 6.93 -5.71 25.38
CA GLY A 92 7.39 -4.34 25.15
C GLY A 92 7.32 -3.88 23.70
N PRO A 93 7.85 -2.68 23.40
CA PRO A 93 7.70 -2.05 22.08
C PRO A 93 8.21 -2.87 20.90
N LEU A 94 9.19 -3.77 21.12
CA LEU A 94 9.74 -4.61 20.07
C LEU A 94 8.84 -5.80 19.67
N THR A 95 7.73 -6.04 20.38
CA THR A 95 6.73 -7.06 20.01
C THR A 95 5.57 -6.49 19.23
N MET A 96 5.53 -5.19 19.02
CA MET A 96 4.36 -4.49 18.50
C MET A 96 4.68 -3.89 17.14
N ALA A 97 3.68 -3.89 16.25
CA ALA A 97 3.73 -3.06 15.06
C ALA A 97 3.83 -1.57 15.47
N PRO A 98 4.43 -0.70 14.63
CA PRO A 98 4.51 0.73 14.92
C PRO A 98 3.16 1.36 15.21
N SER A 99 2.09 0.90 14.59
CA SER A 99 0.72 1.36 14.79
C SER A 99 0.04 0.51 15.87
N GLN A 100 -0.40 1.16 16.95
CA GLN A 100 -1.00 0.49 18.11
C GLN A 100 -2.52 0.56 18.13
N LEU A 101 -3.11 1.55 17.45
CA LEU A 101 -4.55 1.73 17.34
C LEU A 101 -4.92 1.92 15.87
N GLY A 102 -6.04 1.32 15.48
CA GLY A 102 -6.69 1.53 14.19
C GLY A 102 -8.05 2.21 14.37
N LEU A 103 -8.42 3.05 13.43
CA LEU A 103 -9.74 3.68 13.37
C LEU A 103 -10.23 3.66 11.93
N PHE A 104 -11.42 3.13 11.69
CA PHE A 104 -12.12 3.25 10.43
C PHE A 104 -13.19 4.33 10.55
N ALA A 105 -13.17 5.30 9.64
CA ALA A 105 -14.05 6.46 9.68
C ALA A 105 -14.55 6.84 8.28
N LYS A 106 -15.57 7.68 8.22
CA LYS A 106 -16.02 8.33 6.99
C LYS A 106 -15.36 9.71 6.86
N SER A 107 -14.88 10.05 5.67
CA SER A 107 -14.37 11.40 5.37
C SER A 107 -15.52 12.43 5.37
N SER A 108 -16.71 12.02 4.90
CA SER A 108 -17.94 12.82 4.96
C SER A 108 -19.16 11.94 5.23
N ALA A 109 -20.31 12.56 5.52
CA ALA A 109 -21.58 11.86 5.72
C ALA A 109 -22.09 11.14 4.45
N ASP A 110 -21.63 11.56 3.27
CA ASP A 110 -22.10 11.04 1.98
C ASP A 110 -21.65 9.60 1.70
N TYR A 111 -20.58 9.14 2.38
CA TYR A 111 -20.12 7.76 2.22
C TYR A 111 -21.00 6.79 3.00
N ALA A 112 -21.48 5.73 2.35
CA ALA A 112 -22.30 4.70 3.00
C ALA A 112 -21.52 3.94 4.09
N THR A 113 -20.24 3.67 3.84
CA THR A 113 -19.34 2.95 4.76
C THR A 113 -18.05 3.74 4.99
N ALA A 114 -17.28 3.38 6.02
CA ALA A 114 -15.97 3.96 6.27
C ALA A 114 -15.08 3.87 5.02
N ASN A 115 -14.50 5.00 4.63
CA ASN A 115 -13.58 5.12 3.49
C ASN A 115 -12.19 5.60 3.92
N LEU A 116 -11.98 5.81 5.22
CA LEU A 116 -10.69 6.16 5.80
C LEU A 116 -10.25 5.09 6.80
N GLU A 117 -8.94 4.83 6.83
CA GLU A 117 -8.28 4.04 7.87
C GLU A 117 -7.17 4.89 8.51
N PHE A 118 -7.22 5.03 9.83
CA PHE A 118 -6.17 5.66 10.63
C PHE A 118 -5.29 4.60 11.29
N HIS A 119 -4.00 4.85 11.26
CA HIS A 119 -2.97 4.12 11.99
C HIS A 119 -2.35 5.05 13.01
N VAL A 120 -2.67 4.86 14.29
CA VAL A 120 -2.18 5.73 15.38
C VAL A 120 -0.88 5.17 15.93
N GLN A 121 0.16 6.00 15.92
CA GLN A 121 1.51 5.62 16.33
C GLN A 121 1.99 6.53 17.48
N PRO A 122 2.50 5.99 18.60
CA PRO A 122 3.09 6.77 19.70
C PRO A 122 4.55 7.18 19.39
N LEU A 123 4.81 7.48 18.14
CA LEU A 123 6.10 7.90 17.61
C LEU A 123 5.92 8.81 16.39
N SER A 124 6.99 9.49 16.00
CA SER A 124 7.00 10.27 14.76
C SER A 124 8.39 10.29 14.12
N LEU A 125 8.41 10.38 12.81
CA LEU A 125 9.57 10.53 11.94
C LEU A 125 9.12 11.21 10.64
N ASP A 126 10.02 11.83 9.90
CA ASP A 126 9.68 12.50 8.65
C ASP A 126 9.35 11.46 7.55
N ARG A 127 10.21 10.44 7.38
CA ARG A 127 10.05 9.38 6.37
C ARG A 127 10.42 8.03 6.93
N PHE A 128 9.81 6.96 6.41
CA PHE A 128 10.20 5.59 6.76
C PHE A 128 11.69 5.34 6.51
N GLY A 129 12.37 4.77 7.52
CA GLY A 129 13.80 4.53 7.51
C GLY A 129 14.64 5.66 8.10
N GLU A 130 14.07 6.83 8.36
CA GLU A 130 14.74 7.93 9.04
C GLU A 130 14.67 7.81 10.58
N PRO A 131 15.57 8.49 11.30
CA PRO A 131 15.54 8.51 12.76
C PRO A 131 14.25 9.13 13.31
N LEU A 132 13.82 8.66 14.48
CA LEU A 132 12.68 9.26 15.17
C LEU A 132 13.01 10.72 15.60
N HIS A 133 11.99 11.58 15.56
CA HIS A 133 12.12 12.95 16.06
C HIS A 133 12.59 12.99 17.52
N LYS A 134 13.29 14.06 17.89
CA LYS A 134 13.82 14.23 19.25
C LYS A 134 12.81 14.81 20.24
N PHE A 135 11.61 15.10 19.81
CA PHE A 135 10.52 15.62 20.64
C PHE A 135 9.40 14.58 20.80
N PRO A 136 8.63 14.62 21.89
CA PRO A 136 7.46 13.77 22.06
C PRO A 136 6.39 14.10 21.02
N ALA A 137 5.89 13.08 20.33
CA ALA A 137 4.84 13.25 19.35
C ALA A 137 4.06 11.96 19.12
N ILE A 138 2.89 12.10 18.54
CA ILE A 138 2.08 11.03 17.97
C ILE A 138 1.90 11.26 16.47
N THR A 139 1.74 10.19 15.73
CA THR A 139 1.37 10.24 14.32
C THR A 139 -0.03 9.67 14.17
N LEU A 140 -0.92 10.43 13.54
CA LEU A 140 -2.23 9.99 13.08
C LEU A 140 -2.11 9.80 11.56
N SER A 141 -1.59 8.64 11.14
CA SER A 141 -1.49 8.34 9.71
C SER A 141 -2.85 7.93 9.19
N VAL A 142 -3.26 8.47 8.05
CA VAL A 142 -4.58 8.19 7.46
C VAL A 142 -4.46 7.89 5.98
N CYS A 143 -5.23 6.94 5.48
CA CYS A 143 -5.32 6.65 4.05
C CYS A 143 -6.77 6.55 3.57
N ASN A 144 -6.98 6.92 2.29
CA ASN A 144 -8.21 6.63 1.57
C ASN A 144 -8.25 5.15 1.20
N LEU A 145 -9.24 4.40 1.68
CA LEU A 145 -9.38 2.96 1.45
C LEU A 145 -9.87 2.59 0.05
N ARG A 146 -10.47 3.54 -0.66
CA ARG A 146 -11.04 3.31 -2.00
C ARG A 146 -10.62 4.40 -2.98
N PRO A 147 -9.31 4.53 -3.27
CA PRO A 147 -8.83 5.54 -4.20
C PRO A 147 -9.43 5.35 -5.60
N ALA A 148 -9.79 6.46 -6.24
CA ALA A 148 -10.22 6.51 -7.63
C ALA A 148 -9.04 6.56 -8.60
N SER A 149 -7.92 7.15 -8.20
CA SER A 149 -6.67 7.23 -8.99
C SER A 149 -6.16 5.86 -9.41
N ARG A 150 -5.65 5.78 -10.64
CA ARG A 150 -5.08 4.56 -11.23
C ARG A 150 -3.71 4.84 -11.79
N GLY A 151 -2.80 3.93 -11.52
CA GLY A 151 -1.44 3.99 -12.00
C GLY A 151 -1.04 2.79 -12.85
N HIS A 152 0.26 2.65 -13.03
CA HIS A 152 0.84 1.53 -13.79
C HIS A 152 2.23 1.15 -13.27
N VAL A 153 2.65 -0.05 -13.68
CA VAL A 153 4.01 -0.59 -13.44
C VAL A 153 4.50 -1.19 -14.75
N HIS A 154 5.60 -0.66 -15.27
CA HIS A 154 6.21 -1.16 -16.51
C HIS A 154 7.70 -1.39 -16.37
N ALA A 155 8.22 -2.34 -17.12
CA ALA A 155 9.67 -2.53 -17.22
C ALA A 155 10.34 -1.27 -17.78
N ALA A 156 11.47 -0.89 -17.20
CA ALA A 156 12.29 0.23 -17.67
C ALA A 156 13.19 -0.13 -18.86
N GLY A 157 13.45 -1.42 -19.07
CA GLY A 157 14.31 -1.98 -20.12
C GLY A 157 14.33 -3.50 -20.05
N LYS A 158 15.23 -4.14 -20.82
CA LYS A 158 15.38 -5.61 -20.87
C LYS A 158 16.18 -6.20 -19.70
N ASP A 159 16.89 -5.37 -18.95
CA ASP A 159 17.68 -5.84 -17.80
C ASP A 159 16.72 -6.19 -16.65
N SER A 160 16.71 -7.45 -16.28
CA SER A 160 15.88 -7.95 -15.17
C SER A 160 16.28 -7.39 -13.79
N ASN A 161 17.48 -6.81 -13.67
CA ASN A 161 17.96 -6.18 -12.44
C ASN A 161 17.59 -4.69 -12.38
N ALA A 162 17.17 -4.10 -13.49
CA ALA A 162 16.70 -2.72 -13.50
C ALA A 162 15.35 -2.61 -12.78
N ALA A 163 15.21 -1.63 -11.89
CA ALA A 163 13.95 -1.37 -11.23
C ALA A 163 12.87 -0.98 -12.27
N PRO A 164 11.64 -1.50 -12.15
CA PRO A 164 10.55 -1.08 -13.02
C PRO A 164 10.14 0.38 -12.78
N LEU A 165 9.51 0.98 -13.76
CA LEU A 165 8.86 2.28 -13.64
C LEU A 165 7.53 2.08 -12.88
N ILE A 166 7.41 2.72 -11.72
CA ILE A 166 6.22 2.63 -10.86
C ILE A 166 5.59 4.01 -10.82
N GLN A 167 4.39 4.13 -11.36
CA GLN A 167 3.64 5.39 -11.43
C GLN A 167 2.26 5.20 -10.79
N PRO A 168 2.09 5.51 -9.49
CA PRO A 168 0.81 5.33 -8.81
C PRO A 168 -0.26 6.34 -9.23
N ASN A 169 0.13 7.52 -9.72
CA ASN A 169 -0.76 8.65 -10.05
C ASN A 169 -1.64 9.10 -8.88
N TYR A 170 -1.08 9.09 -7.66
CA TYR A 170 -1.81 9.55 -6.49
C TYR A 170 -2.41 10.94 -6.69
N LEU A 171 -3.62 11.15 -6.15
CA LEU A 171 -4.36 12.41 -6.18
C LEU A 171 -4.66 12.91 -7.62
N SER A 172 -4.61 12.05 -8.63
CA SER A 172 -4.98 12.42 -10.00
C SER A 172 -6.48 12.71 -10.13
N GLU A 173 -7.31 12.03 -9.34
CA GLU A 173 -8.76 12.18 -9.34
C GLU A 173 -9.23 13.21 -8.30
N GLU A 174 -10.29 13.95 -8.64
CA GLU A 174 -10.85 14.99 -7.76
C GLU A 174 -11.37 14.42 -6.45
N GLU A 175 -12.01 13.24 -6.50
CA GLU A 175 -12.49 12.55 -5.30
C GLU A 175 -11.34 12.28 -4.33
N ASP A 176 -10.20 11.79 -4.81
CA ASP A 176 -9.05 11.48 -3.97
C ASP A 176 -8.46 12.73 -3.32
N ARG A 177 -8.44 13.86 -4.05
CA ARG A 177 -8.00 15.15 -3.51
C ARG A 177 -8.90 15.64 -2.39
N ARG A 178 -10.23 15.59 -2.60
CA ARG A 178 -11.22 15.95 -1.58
C ARG A 178 -11.08 15.07 -0.34
N VAL A 179 -11.01 13.74 -0.52
CA VAL A 179 -10.84 12.80 0.60
C VAL A 179 -9.54 13.03 1.35
N ALA A 180 -8.45 13.40 0.66
CA ALA A 180 -7.18 13.72 1.30
C ALA A 180 -7.28 14.97 2.19
N ALA A 181 -7.91 16.05 1.70
CA ALA A 181 -8.16 17.25 2.51
C ALA A 181 -9.03 16.94 3.74
N ASP A 182 -10.10 16.18 3.57
CA ASP A 182 -11.00 15.78 4.66
C ASP A 182 -10.31 14.85 5.67
N SER A 183 -9.38 14.03 5.22
CA SER A 183 -8.55 13.18 6.08
C SER A 183 -7.72 14.02 7.05
N ILE A 184 -7.08 15.11 6.57
CA ILE A 184 -6.30 16.04 7.42
C ILE A 184 -7.24 16.77 8.38
N ARG A 185 -8.40 17.24 7.92
CA ARG A 185 -9.41 17.90 8.78
C ARG A 185 -9.88 16.96 9.90
N LEU A 186 -10.12 15.68 9.57
CA LEU A 186 -10.53 14.69 10.58
C LEU A 186 -9.40 14.38 11.57
N ALA A 187 -8.15 14.27 11.11
CA ALA A 187 -6.99 14.11 12.00
C ALA A 187 -6.88 15.27 13.01
N ARG A 188 -7.08 16.51 12.56
CA ARG A 188 -7.14 17.71 13.43
C ARG A 188 -8.28 17.63 14.44
N LYS A 189 -9.47 17.21 14.01
CA LYS A 189 -10.62 17.01 14.89
C LYS A 189 -10.35 15.96 15.97
N ILE A 190 -9.69 14.85 15.61
CA ILE A 190 -9.29 13.80 16.56
C ILE A 190 -8.25 14.35 17.55
N ALA A 191 -7.21 15.03 17.07
CA ALA A 191 -6.19 15.63 17.92
C ALA A 191 -6.77 16.70 18.88
N GLY A 192 -7.77 17.46 18.44
CA GLY A 192 -8.48 18.46 19.24
C GLY A 192 -9.54 17.90 20.19
N ALA A 193 -9.73 16.58 20.27
CA ALA A 193 -10.74 15.98 21.14
C ALA A 193 -10.43 16.25 22.64
N PRO A 194 -11.47 16.47 23.50
CA PRO A 194 -11.29 16.77 24.93
C PRO A 194 -10.43 15.72 25.66
N ALA A 195 -10.51 14.46 25.27
CA ALA A 195 -9.70 13.38 25.84
C ALA A 195 -8.19 13.55 25.62
N LEU A 196 -7.78 14.25 24.56
CA LEU A 196 -6.38 14.53 24.24
C LEU A 196 -5.91 15.90 24.78
N ALA A 197 -6.80 16.74 25.28
CA ALA A 197 -6.47 18.07 25.80
C ALA A 197 -5.37 18.08 26.90
N PRO A 198 -5.30 17.10 27.84
CA PRO A 198 -4.22 17.04 28.81
C PRO A 198 -2.82 16.92 28.18
N PHE A 199 -2.73 16.37 26.99
CA PHE A 199 -1.47 16.19 26.25
C PHE A 199 -1.10 17.40 25.37
N LYS A 200 -1.98 18.42 25.31
CA LYS A 200 -1.76 19.67 24.54
C LYS A 200 -1.23 19.44 23.12
N PRO A 201 -1.94 18.69 22.26
CA PRO A 201 -1.45 18.38 20.92
C PRO A 201 -1.23 19.67 20.11
N GLN A 202 -0.08 19.76 19.47
CA GLN A 202 0.27 20.86 18.56
C GLN A 202 0.65 20.24 17.20
N GLU A 203 -0.08 20.60 16.15
CA GLU A 203 0.20 20.10 14.81
C GLU A 203 1.62 20.51 14.36
N TYR A 204 2.39 19.51 13.94
CA TYR A 204 3.72 19.68 13.36
C TYR A 204 3.68 19.48 11.85
N LEU A 205 3.00 18.44 11.37
CA LEU A 205 2.74 18.19 9.95
C LEU A 205 1.25 17.92 9.73
N PRO A 206 0.68 18.49 8.63
CA PRO A 206 1.31 19.33 7.60
C PRO A 206 1.57 20.77 8.04
N GLY A 207 0.97 21.25 9.13
CA GLY A 207 1.09 22.60 9.65
C GLY A 207 -0.26 23.30 9.80
N ALA A 208 -0.54 23.78 11.01
CA ALA A 208 -1.85 24.33 11.41
C ALA A 208 -2.31 25.56 10.59
N GLY A 209 -1.38 26.26 9.93
CA GLY A 209 -1.69 27.41 9.08
C GLY A 209 -2.32 27.08 7.74
N LEU A 210 -2.25 25.82 7.29
CA LEU A 210 -2.82 25.37 6.02
C LEU A 210 -4.32 25.05 6.23
N THR A 211 -5.21 25.89 5.70
CA THR A 211 -6.66 25.77 5.98
C THR A 211 -7.51 25.64 4.72
N SER A 212 -7.06 26.20 3.59
CA SER A 212 -7.79 26.07 2.33
C SER A 212 -7.73 24.62 1.82
N GLU A 213 -8.70 24.23 1.00
CA GLU A 213 -8.71 22.90 0.39
C GLU A 213 -7.48 22.70 -0.52
N GLU A 214 -7.11 23.71 -1.29
CA GLU A 214 -5.96 23.69 -2.17
C GLU A 214 -4.66 23.46 -1.39
N ASP A 215 -4.46 24.19 -0.29
CA ASP A 215 -3.29 24.01 0.59
C ASP A 215 -3.25 22.60 1.19
N LEU A 216 -4.40 22.07 1.63
CA LEU A 216 -4.49 20.75 2.21
C LEU A 216 -4.19 19.66 1.18
N VAL A 217 -4.69 19.79 -0.05
CA VAL A 217 -4.39 18.86 -1.15
C VAL A 217 -2.90 18.89 -1.51
N LYS A 218 -2.32 20.09 -1.62
CA LYS A 218 -0.88 20.24 -1.85
C LYS A 218 -0.06 19.59 -0.73
N ALA A 219 -0.40 19.89 0.51
CA ALA A 219 0.25 19.29 1.68
C ALA A 219 0.10 17.77 1.70
N ALA A 220 -1.07 17.24 1.32
CA ALA A 220 -1.28 15.79 1.21
C ALA A 220 -0.30 15.15 0.20
N GLY A 221 -0.03 15.81 -0.92
CA GLY A 221 0.99 15.36 -1.87
C GLY A 221 2.42 15.39 -1.30
N GLU A 222 2.73 16.33 -0.42
CA GLU A 222 4.05 16.52 0.19
C GLU A 222 4.33 15.53 1.34
N ILE A 223 3.33 15.28 2.21
CA ILE A 223 3.45 14.36 3.35
C ILE A 223 2.99 12.94 3.05
N GLY A 224 2.40 12.74 1.88
CA GLY A 224 1.86 11.45 1.44
C GLY A 224 2.96 10.48 1.02
N THR A 225 2.79 9.22 1.37
CA THR A 225 3.66 8.12 0.94
C THR A 225 2.84 6.85 0.78
N THR A 226 3.38 5.89 0.04
CA THR A 226 2.79 4.54 0.02
C THR A 226 2.74 3.94 1.42
N ILE A 227 1.67 3.19 1.74
CA ILE A 227 1.63 2.30 2.90
C ILE A 227 1.97 0.85 2.52
N PHE A 228 2.57 0.67 1.32
CA PHE A 228 3.01 -0.62 0.79
C PHE A 228 1.86 -1.61 0.55
N HIS A 229 0.75 -1.11 0.00
CA HIS A 229 -0.42 -1.90 -0.39
C HIS A 229 -0.66 -1.98 -1.91
N PRO A 230 0.38 -2.03 -2.79
CA PRO A 230 0.17 -2.04 -4.22
C PRO A 230 -0.55 -3.30 -4.66
N VAL A 231 -1.56 -3.13 -5.53
CA VAL A 231 -2.41 -4.23 -6.05
C VAL A 231 -2.82 -3.98 -7.49
N SER A 232 -3.48 -4.94 -8.12
CA SER A 232 -4.32 -4.80 -9.32
C SER A 232 -3.59 -4.69 -10.66
N THR A 233 -2.29 -4.87 -10.73
CA THR A 233 -1.47 -4.73 -11.95
C THR A 233 -1.51 -5.92 -12.91
N ALA A 234 -2.22 -6.99 -12.53
CA ALA A 234 -2.55 -8.15 -13.38
C ALA A 234 -3.97 -8.63 -13.05
N LYS A 235 -4.93 -7.69 -13.06
CA LYS A 235 -6.26 -7.87 -12.49
C LYS A 235 -7.01 -9.07 -13.04
N MET A 236 -7.73 -9.75 -12.18
CA MET A 236 -8.74 -10.73 -12.53
C MET A 236 -9.97 -10.02 -13.13
N GLY A 237 -10.60 -10.64 -14.11
CA GLY A 237 -11.84 -10.11 -14.68
C GLY A 237 -12.64 -11.13 -15.44
N ARG A 238 -13.83 -10.71 -15.91
CA ARG A 238 -14.72 -11.49 -16.77
C ARG A 238 -14.15 -11.56 -18.19
N ASP A 239 -14.65 -12.48 -19.02
CA ASP A 239 -14.23 -12.60 -20.42
C ASP A 239 -14.55 -11.36 -21.26
N SER A 240 -15.55 -10.59 -20.86
CA SER A 240 -15.90 -9.31 -21.48
C SER A 240 -14.98 -8.14 -21.10
N ASP A 241 -14.06 -8.30 -20.14
CA ASP A 241 -13.12 -7.26 -19.75
C ASP A 241 -11.81 -7.40 -20.53
N PRO A 242 -11.55 -6.53 -21.53
CA PRO A 242 -10.34 -6.61 -22.34
C PRO A 242 -9.06 -6.32 -21.56
N MET A 243 -9.17 -5.74 -20.37
CA MET A 243 -8.05 -5.43 -19.48
C MET A 243 -7.84 -6.52 -18.42
N ALA A 244 -8.61 -7.61 -18.44
CA ALA A 244 -8.38 -8.71 -17.51
C ALA A 244 -7.15 -9.52 -17.92
N VAL A 245 -6.21 -9.69 -16.99
CA VAL A 245 -4.97 -10.46 -17.19
C VAL A 245 -5.18 -11.94 -16.84
N VAL A 246 -5.94 -12.21 -15.78
CA VAL A 246 -6.27 -13.58 -15.39
C VAL A 246 -7.77 -13.82 -15.36
N ASP A 247 -8.16 -15.10 -15.54
CA ASP A 247 -9.53 -15.56 -15.36
C ASP A 247 -9.88 -15.76 -13.87
N VAL A 248 -11.13 -16.17 -13.58
CA VAL A 248 -11.61 -16.47 -12.23
C VAL A 248 -10.92 -17.66 -11.56
N ARG A 249 -10.13 -18.42 -12.31
CA ARG A 249 -9.28 -19.52 -11.81
C ARG A 249 -7.82 -19.10 -11.71
N LEU A 250 -7.53 -17.80 -11.84
CA LEU A 250 -6.19 -17.21 -11.76
C LEU A 250 -5.24 -17.64 -12.89
N ARG A 251 -5.76 -18.19 -13.99
CA ARG A 251 -4.96 -18.57 -15.16
C ARG A 251 -4.76 -17.35 -16.05
N VAL A 252 -3.54 -17.16 -16.54
CA VAL A 252 -3.24 -16.08 -17.49
C VAL A 252 -4.00 -16.31 -18.79
N ARG A 253 -4.73 -15.31 -19.22
CA ARG A 253 -5.58 -15.39 -20.42
C ARG A 253 -4.75 -15.62 -21.69
N GLY A 254 -5.23 -16.54 -22.52
CA GLY A 254 -4.59 -16.89 -23.80
C GLY A 254 -3.31 -17.73 -23.68
N LEU A 255 -2.87 -18.08 -22.48
CA LEU A 255 -1.71 -18.93 -22.21
C LEU A 255 -2.11 -20.17 -21.40
N THR A 256 -1.44 -21.28 -21.68
CA THR A 256 -1.60 -22.52 -20.90
C THR A 256 -0.42 -22.72 -19.97
N GLY A 257 -0.69 -23.29 -18.79
CA GLY A 257 0.36 -23.62 -17.83
C GLY A 257 0.97 -22.42 -17.09
N LEU A 258 0.27 -21.27 -17.05
CA LEU A 258 0.71 -20.08 -16.32
C LEU A 258 -0.43 -19.53 -15.47
N ARG A 259 -0.15 -19.30 -14.16
CA ARG A 259 -1.06 -18.66 -13.19
C ARG A 259 -0.37 -17.52 -12.47
N ILE A 260 -1.20 -16.64 -11.89
CA ILE A 260 -0.77 -15.58 -10.98
C ILE A 260 -1.54 -15.72 -9.69
N ALA A 261 -0.84 -15.75 -8.54
CA ALA A 261 -1.43 -15.94 -7.22
C ALA A 261 -0.84 -14.98 -6.20
N ASP A 262 -1.04 -13.69 -6.41
CA ASP A 262 -0.57 -12.61 -5.54
C ASP A 262 -1.52 -11.40 -5.59
N ALA A 263 -1.12 -10.29 -4.97
CA ALA A 263 -1.92 -9.07 -4.88
C ALA A 263 -2.21 -8.40 -6.24
N SER A 264 -1.44 -8.70 -7.29
CA SER A 264 -1.65 -8.12 -8.63
C SER A 264 -2.98 -8.51 -9.25
N VAL A 265 -3.56 -9.65 -8.82
CA VAL A 265 -4.82 -10.16 -9.41
C VAL A 265 -6.07 -9.49 -8.85
N MET A 266 -5.98 -8.72 -7.78
CA MET A 266 -7.14 -8.01 -7.21
C MET A 266 -7.76 -7.09 -8.27
N PRO A 267 -9.07 -7.15 -8.56
CA PRO A 267 -9.71 -6.20 -9.48
C PRO A 267 -9.73 -4.78 -8.95
N ARG A 268 -9.87 -4.66 -7.61
CA ARG A 268 -9.84 -3.41 -6.85
C ARG A 268 -9.14 -3.65 -5.52
N ILE A 269 -8.53 -2.59 -5.00
CA ILE A 269 -7.92 -2.60 -3.67
C ILE A 269 -9.01 -2.82 -2.60
N THR A 270 -8.68 -3.61 -1.59
CA THR A 270 -9.59 -3.89 -0.46
C THR A 270 -9.67 -2.70 0.50
N SER A 271 -10.79 -2.55 1.20
CA SER A 271 -10.99 -1.47 2.18
C SER A 271 -10.32 -1.80 3.52
N GLY A 272 -9.00 -1.93 3.50
CA GLY A 272 -8.13 -2.27 4.63
C GLY A 272 -6.78 -2.76 4.15
N ASN A 273 -5.96 -3.29 5.06
CA ASN A 273 -4.64 -3.84 4.75
C ASN A 273 -4.72 -5.00 3.75
N THR A 274 -3.78 -5.06 2.81
CA THR A 274 -3.82 -5.99 1.68
C THR A 274 -3.20 -7.37 1.96
N ASN A 275 -2.56 -7.58 3.11
CA ASN A 275 -1.91 -8.85 3.43
C ASN A 275 -2.91 -10.02 3.58
N SER A 276 -3.96 -9.85 4.38
CA SER A 276 -4.96 -10.92 4.58
C SER A 276 -5.69 -11.32 3.29
N PRO A 277 -6.18 -10.39 2.45
CA PRO A 277 -6.75 -10.77 1.16
C PRO A 277 -5.73 -11.41 0.22
N THR A 278 -4.45 -11.08 0.28
CA THR A 278 -3.40 -11.75 -0.50
C THR A 278 -3.21 -13.20 -0.05
N LEU A 279 -3.21 -13.46 1.25
CA LEU A 279 -3.19 -14.82 1.80
C LEU A 279 -4.42 -15.62 1.35
N MET A 280 -5.61 -15.03 1.40
CA MET A 280 -6.84 -15.66 0.91
C MET A 280 -6.75 -16.02 -0.59
N ILE A 281 -6.17 -15.13 -1.41
CA ILE A 281 -5.93 -15.42 -2.83
C ILE A 281 -5.00 -16.62 -3.00
N ALA A 282 -3.92 -16.69 -2.22
CA ALA A 282 -2.96 -17.79 -2.27
C ALA A 282 -3.59 -19.13 -1.85
N GLU A 283 -4.37 -19.17 -0.78
CA GLU A 283 -5.12 -20.35 -0.34
C GLU A 283 -6.13 -20.80 -1.41
N LYS A 284 -6.86 -19.84 -2.00
CA LYS A 284 -7.81 -20.15 -3.07
C LYS A 284 -7.11 -20.64 -4.34
N ALA A 285 -5.95 -20.10 -4.68
CA ALA A 285 -5.13 -20.57 -5.79
C ALA A 285 -4.71 -22.02 -5.59
N ALA A 286 -4.23 -22.39 -4.39
CA ALA A 286 -3.85 -23.75 -4.04
C ALA A 286 -5.03 -24.71 -4.20
N GLU A 287 -6.22 -24.36 -3.70
CA GLU A 287 -7.45 -25.17 -3.86
C GLU A 287 -7.78 -25.39 -5.35
N LEU A 288 -7.73 -24.32 -6.17
CA LEU A 288 -8.01 -24.39 -7.59
C LEU A 288 -7.00 -25.27 -8.35
N MET A 289 -5.72 -25.18 -8.02
CA MET A 289 -4.65 -26.00 -8.61
C MET A 289 -4.83 -27.49 -8.26
N LEU A 290 -5.14 -27.79 -7.00
CA LEU A 290 -5.41 -29.17 -6.57
C LEU A 290 -6.65 -29.77 -7.25
N ALA A 291 -7.68 -28.97 -7.47
CA ALA A 291 -8.88 -29.38 -8.20
C ALA A 291 -8.60 -29.64 -9.69
N ASP A 292 -7.75 -28.82 -10.32
CA ASP A 292 -7.36 -29.00 -11.71
C ASP A 292 -6.41 -30.19 -11.91
N ALA A 293 -5.58 -30.49 -10.92
CA ALA A 293 -4.66 -31.63 -10.95
C ALA A 293 -5.34 -33.02 -10.86
N LYS A 294 -6.62 -33.06 -10.44
CA LYS A 294 -7.44 -34.29 -10.36
C LYS A 294 -8.23 -34.58 -11.64
N ARG A 295 -8.22 -33.64 -12.58
CA ARG A 295 -8.87 -33.76 -13.89
C ARG A 295 -7.88 -34.27 -14.94
#